data_b010841bfba8a6aec66ff457a4a664e9
#
_entry.id   b010841bfba8a6aec66ff457a4a664e9
#
_cell.length_a   1.000
_cell.length_b   1.000
_cell.length_c   1.000
_cell.angle_alpha   90.00
_cell.angle_beta   90.00
_cell.angle_gamma   90.00
#
_symmetry.space_group_name_H-M   'P 1'
#
loop_
_entity.id
_entity.type
_entity.pdbx_description
1 polymer ?
#
loop_
_entity_poly.entity_id
_entity_poly.type
_entity_poly.pdbx_seq_one_letter_code
_entity_poly.pdbx_strand_id
1 'polypeptide(L)'
;MAGTTDLTRLLVAIANLDHKTAVDLLDATPSLATAGLARRDEFFLTERLVQVYEGDTALHAAGFSYDPQMARDLITRGADIRARNRRGAEPLHAAVIGIPGSASWNPARQRDVILYLIGAGADPNAAAAGGVTPLHRAVRNRCSAAVGALLRAGADPRLQNDRGSTASDLAHRTTGRGGTGSEAAKAEQRIIIELLELNTA
;
A
#
# COMPACT_ATOMS: atom_id res chain seq x y z
N MET A 1 -23.03 -16.60 -12.83
CA MET A 1 -21.76 -15.90 -12.58
C MET A 1 -22.07 -14.41 -12.61
N ALA A 2 -21.90 -13.68 -11.51
CA ALA A 2 -22.00 -12.22 -11.52
C ALA A 2 -20.94 -11.70 -12.48
N GLY A 3 -21.32 -10.89 -13.47
CA GLY A 3 -20.39 -10.32 -14.44
C GLY A 3 -19.35 -9.47 -13.71
N THR A 4 -18.08 -9.67 -14.04
CA THR A 4 -16.97 -8.86 -13.52
C THR A 4 -17.23 -7.41 -13.92
N THR A 5 -17.26 -6.48 -12.95
CA THR A 5 -17.48 -5.06 -13.22
C THR A 5 -16.27 -4.46 -13.94
N ASP A 6 -16.46 -3.38 -14.71
CA ASP A 6 -15.33 -2.71 -15.37
C ASP A 6 -14.31 -2.17 -14.36
N LEU A 7 -14.76 -1.78 -13.16
CA LEU A 7 -13.85 -1.41 -12.08
C LEU A 7 -12.99 -2.62 -11.64
N THR A 8 -13.59 -3.80 -11.45
CA THR A 8 -12.81 -5.00 -11.09
C THR A 8 -11.81 -5.34 -12.19
N ARG A 9 -12.18 -5.23 -13.47
CA ARG A 9 -11.27 -5.42 -14.59
C ARG A 9 -10.10 -4.42 -14.57
N LEU A 10 -10.39 -3.15 -14.28
CA LEU A 10 -9.38 -2.11 -14.13
C LEU A 10 -8.41 -2.44 -12.98
N LEU A 11 -8.92 -2.80 -11.80
CA LEU A 11 -8.10 -3.15 -10.65
C LEU A 11 -7.15 -4.33 -10.96
N VAL A 12 -7.66 -5.35 -11.66
CA VAL A 12 -6.87 -6.51 -12.09
C VAL A 12 -5.82 -6.13 -13.13
N ALA A 13 -6.17 -5.30 -14.12
CA ALA A 13 -5.23 -4.82 -15.14
C ALA A 13 -4.07 -4.04 -14.50
N ILE A 14 -4.36 -3.11 -13.59
CA ILE A 14 -3.34 -2.35 -12.84
C ILE A 14 -2.47 -3.29 -11.99
N ALA A 15 -3.07 -4.25 -11.31
CA ALA A 15 -2.34 -5.22 -10.49
C ALA A 15 -1.34 -6.05 -11.29
N ASN A 16 -1.68 -6.37 -12.53
CA ASN A 16 -0.85 -7.12 -13.46
C ASN A 16 0.11 -6.24 -14.27
N LEU A 17 0.10 -4.91 -14.03
CA LEU A 17 0.87 -3.92 -14.80
C LEU A 17 0.51 -3.91 -16.30
N ASP A 18 -0.71 -4.30 -16.64
CA ASP A 18 -1.27 -4.21 -17.99
C ASP A 18 -1.78 -2.77 -18.22
N HIS A 19 -0.83 -1.88 -18.45
CA HIS A 19 -1.11 -0.45 -18.65
C HIS A 19 -2.01 -0.20 -19.86
N LYS A 20 -1.89 -1.02 -20.92
CA LYS A 20 -2.71 -0.86 -22.10
C LYS A 20 -4.19 -1.06 -21.75
N THR A 21 -4.54 -2.20 -21.18
CA THR A 21 -5.92 -2.49 -20.77
C THR A 21 -6.43 -1.48 -19.76
N ALA A 22 -5.60 -1.06 -18.78
CA ALA A 22 -5.98 -0.07 -17.79
C ALA A 22 -6.32 1.29 -18.42
N VAL A 23 -5.50 1.79 -19.35
CA VAL A 23 -5.74 3.05 -20.06
C VAL A 23 -6.95 2.94 -20.95
N ASP A 24 -7.10 1.86 -21.74
CA ASP A 24 -8.27 1.64 -22.61
C ASP A 24 -9.59 1.68 -21.80
N LEU A 25 -9.61 1.08 -20.58
CA LEU A 25 -10.77 1.13 -19.69
C LEU A 25 -11.05 2.52 -19.14
N LEU A 26 -10.00 3.25 -18.73
CA LEU A 26 -10.11 4.62 -18.21
C LEU A 26 -10.56 5.61 -19.28
N ASP A 27 -10.13 5.42 -20.53
CA ASP A 27 -10.53 6.27 -21.65
C ASP A 27 -11.97 6.00 -22.08
N ALA A 28 -12.39 4.73 -22.06
CA ALA A 28 -13.77 4.35 -22.35
C ALA A 28 -14.75 4.78 -21.24
N THR A 29 -14.29 4.78 -19.97
CA THR A 29 -15.13 5.09 -18.81
C THR A 29 -14.32 5.90 -17.79
N PRO A 30 -14.18 7.23 -17.99
CA PRO A 30 -13.33 8.08 -17.14
C PRO A 30 -13.69 8.07 -15.65
N SER A 31 -14.97 7.84 -15.31
CA SER A 31 -15.43 7.76 -13.90
C SER A 31 -14.80 6.60 -13.12
N LEU A 32 -14.21 5.62 -13.78
CA LEU A 32 -13.48 4.53 -13.10
C LEU A 32 -12.26 5.04 -12.33
N ALA A 33 -11.67 6.17 -12.71
CA ALA A 33 -10.54 6.76 -12.00
C ALA A 33 -10.87 7.14 -10.54
N THR A 34 -12.13 7.51 -10.28
CA THR A 34 -12.63 7.94 -8.96
C THR A 34 -13.52 6.92 -8.28
N ALA A 35 -13.89 5.84 -8.97
CA ALA A 35 -14.81 4.84 -8.46
C ALA A 35 -14.19 4.00 -7.34
N GLY A 36 -14.98 3.72 -6.30
CA GLY A 36 -14.65 2.77 -5.24
C GLY A 36 -15.36 1.42 -5.44
N LEU A 37 -14.69 0.34 -5.08
CA LEU A 37 -15.22 -1.01 -5.19
C LEU A 37 -16.44 -1.20 -4.30
N ALA A 38 -17.51 -1.82 -4.82
CA ALA A 38 -18.66 -2.16 -4.02
C ALA A 38 -18.37 -3.42 -3.17
N ARG A 39 -19.00 -3.52 -1.98
CA ARG A 39 -18.77 -4.63 -1.04
C ARG A 39 -18.99 -6.02 -1.63
N ARG A 40 -20.00 -6.18 -2.47
CA ARG A 40 -20.31 -7.45 -3.15
C ARG A 40 -19.25 -7.90 -4.16
N ASP A 41 -18.37 -6.97 -4.57
CA ASP A 41 -17.34 -7.17 -5.57
C ASP A 41 -15.94 -7.33 -4.94
N GLU A 42 -15.84 -7.46 -3.60
CA GLU A 42 -14.58 -7.75 -2.92
C GLU A 42 -13.98 -9.07 -3.42
N PHE A 43 -12.68 -9.10 -3.65
CA PHE A 43 -11.98 -10.28 -4.16
C PHE A 43 -10.55 -10.40 -3.63
N PHE A 44 -9.98 -11.59 -3.74
CA PHE A 44 -8.57 -11.83 -3.43
C PHE A 44 -7.76 -11.86 -4.73
N LEU A 45 -6.75 -11.01 -4.79
CA LEU A 45 -5.84 -10.92 -5.91
C LEU A 45 -4.65 -11.87 -5.67
N THR A 46 -4.70 -13.06 -6.28
CA THR A 46 -3.75 -14.15 -6.02
C THR A 46 -2.32 -13.77 -6.41
N GLU A 47 -2.14 -13.08 -7.53
CA GLU A 47 -0.84 -12.70 -8.09
C GLU A 47 -0.08 -11.73 -7.17
N ARG A 48 -0.81 -10.99 -6.35
CA ARG A 48 -0.25 -10.01 -5.39
C ARG A 48 -0.42 -10.43 -3.94
N LEU A 49 -1.16 -11.50 -3.67
CA LEU A 49 -1.54 -11.96 -2.33
C LEU A 49 -2.21 -10.85 -1.49
N VAL A 50 -3.07 -10.06 -2.15
CA VAL A 50 -3.75 -8.91 -1.57
C VAL A 50 -5.26 -9.10 -1.61
N GLN A 51 -5.92 -8.87 -0.48
CA GLN A 51 -7.38 -8.74 -0.42
C GLN A 51 -7.77 -7.33 -0.85
N VAL A 52 -8.64 -7.22 -1.85
CA VAL A 52 -9.24 -5.98 -2.31
C VAL A 52 -10.59 -5.80 -1.62
N TYR A 53 -10.82 -4.64 -1.02
CA TYR A 53 -11.95 -4.35 -0.15
C TYR A 53 -12.90 -3.34 -0.76
N GLU A 54 -14.13 -3.29 -0.23
CA GLU A 54 -15.07 -2.19 -0.46
C GLU A 54 -14.39 -0.83 -0.25
N GLY A 55 -14.58 0.07 -1.21
CA GLY A 55 -13.95 1.39 -1.22
C GLY A 55 -12.53 1.42 -1.79
N ASP A 56 -11.88 0.28 -2.07
CA ASP A 56 -10.64 0.31 -2.82
C ASP A 56 -10.87 0.90 -4.22
N THR A 57 -9.98 1.81 -4.62
CA THR A 57 -9.99 2.50 -5.91
C THR A 57 -8.86 2.02 -6.81
N ALA A 58 -8.85 2.46 -8.06
CA ALA A 58 -7.74 2.24 -8.97
C ALA A 58 -6.39 2.74 -8.39
N LEU A 59 -6.41 3.82 -7.59
CA LEU A 59 -5.20 4.35 -6.96
C LEU A 59 -4.67 3.44 -5.82
N HIS A 60 -5.54 2.72 -5.09
CA HIS A 60 -5.11 1.66 -4.18
C HIS A 60 -4.41 0.54 -4.95
N ALA A 61 -4.95 0.15 -6.12
CA ALA A 61 -4.33 -0.86 -6.97
C ALA A 61 -2.95 -0.43 -7.47
N ALA A 62 -2.79 0.81 -7.94
CA ALA A 62 -1.49 1.37 -8.31
C ALA A 62 -0.50 1.36 -7.12
N GLY A 63 -0.98 1.61 -5.91
CA GLY A 63 -0.19 1.53 -4.67
C GLY A 63 0.41 0.13 -4.46
N PHE A 64 -0.42 -0.90 -4.32
CA PHE A 64 0.07 -2.26 -4.04
C PHE A 64 0.78 -2.93 -5.24
N SER A 65 0.63 -2.38 -6.44
CA SER A 65 1.35 -2.83 -7.63
C SER A 65 2.71 -2.15 -7.79
N TYR A 66 3.01 -1.17 -6.93
CA TYR A 66 4.22 -0.34 -6.99
C TYR A 66 4.36 0.37 -8.33
N ASP A 67 3.27 1.01 -8.78
CA ASP A 67 3.19 1.65 -10.09
C ASP A 67 3.04 3.17 -9.97
N PRO A 68 4.15 3.93 -9.87
CA PRO A 68 4.10 5.38 -9.78
C PRO A 68 3.58 6.05 -11.06
N GLN A 69 3.75 5.39 -12.23
CA GLN A 69 3.26 5.94 -13.49
C GLN A 69 1.72 5.87 -13.56
N MET A 70 1.14 4.72 -13.22
CA MET A 70 -0.31 4.56 -13.14
C MET A 70 -0.90 5.45 -12.05
N ALA A 71 -0.23 5.57 -10.88
CA ALA A 71 -0.66 6.48 -9.83
C ALA A 71 -0.72 7.94 -10.33
N ARG A 72 0.28 8.38 -11.12
CA ARG A 72 0.30 9.70 -11.73
C ARG A 72 -0.87 9.91 -12.68
N ASP A 73 -1.11 8.96 -13.59
CA ASP A 73 -2.20 9.05 -14.56
C ASP A 73 -3.56 9.12 -13.86
N LEU A 74 -3.79 8.28 -12.86
CA LEU A 74 -5.02 8.28 -12.07
C LEU A 74 -5.25 9.60 -11.32
N ILE A 75 -4.21 10.16 -10.68
CA ILE A 75 -4.32 11.45 -9.99
C ILE A 75 -4.61 12.57 -10.99
N THR A 76 -3.99 12.55 -12.17
CA THR A 76 -4.27 13.52 -13.24
C THR A 76 -5.72 13.42 -13.72
N ARG A 77 -6.31 12.22 -13.70
CA ARG A 77 -7.73 11.96 -14.02
C ARG A 77 -8.68 12.25 -12.84
N GLY A 78 -8.19 12.77 -11.71
CA GLY A 78 -8.98 13.20 -10.56
C GLY A 78 -9.16 12.14 -9.48
N ALA A 79 -8.36 11.07 -9.46
CA ALA A 79 -8.39 10.11 -8.37
C ALA A 79 -8.07 10.80 -7.02
N ASP A 80 -8.90 10.51 -6.01
CA ASP A 80 -8.69 11.03 -4.66
C ASP A 80 -7.55 10.27 -3.96
N ILE A 81 -6.47 10.99 -3.67
CA ILE A 81 -5.29 10.44 -3.01
C ILE A 81 -5.55 10.02 -1.55
N ARG A 82 -6.64 10.52 -0.96
CA ARG A 82 -7.10 10.21 0.41
C ARG A 82 -8.33 9.32 0.44
N ALA A 83 -8.71 8.73 -0.71
CA ALA A 83 -9.83 7.79 -0.76
C ALA A 83 -9.64 6.68 0.29
N ARG A 84 -10.69 6.37 1.05
CA ARG A 84 -10.63 5.37 2.13
C ARG A 84 -11.48 4.16 1.79
N ASN A 85 -10.89 2.99 1.89
CA ASN A 85 -11.64 1.75 1.85
C ASN A 85 -12.35 1.47 3.19
N ARG A 86 -13.17 0.41 3.27
CA ARG A 86 -13.92 0.06 4.50
C ARG A 86 -13.04 -0.23 5.73
N ARG A 87 -11.74 -0.36 5.56
CA ARG A 87 -10.78 -0.48 6.65
C ARG A 87 -10.09 0.84 6.98
N GLY A 88 -10.59 1.95 6.43
CA GLY A 88 -10.01 3.28 6.58
C GLY A 88 -8.63 3.43 5.94
N ALA A 89 -8.19 2.45 5.16
CA ALA A 89 -6.89 2.50 4.50
C ALA A 89 -6.97 3.40 3.26
N GLU A 90 -5.96 4.24 3.07
CA GLU A 90 -5.75 5.10 1.90
C GLU A 90 -4.78 4.41 0.91
N PRO A 91 -4.63 4.90 -0.34
CA PRO A 91 -3.68 4.35 -1.31
C PRO A 91 -2.24 4.23 -0.79
N LEU A 92 -1.79 5.14 0.06
CA LEU A 92 -0.48 5.04 0.70
C LEU A 92 -0.36 3.82 1.61
N HIS A 93 -1.45 3.42 2.30
CA HIS A 93 -1.47 2.18 3.07
C HIS A 93 -1.39 0.92 2.19
N ALA A 94 -1.88 1.00 0.95
CA ALA A 94 -1.76 -0.08 -0.02
C ALA A 94 -0.32 -0.19 -0.56
N ALA A 95 0.35 0.93 -0.80
CA ALA A 95 1.72 0.99 -1.31
C ALA A 95 2.77 0.33 -0.38
N VAL A 96 2.50 0.28 0.92
CA VAL A 96 3.43 -0.34 1.89
C VAL A 96 3.22 -1.83 2.10
N ILE A 97 2.26 -2.45 1.39
CA ILE A 97 2.06 -3.90 1.45
C ILE A 97 3.17 -4.58 0.65
N GLY A 98 3.79 -5.61 1.22
CA GLY A 98 4.80 -6.41 0.54
C GLY A 98 5.15 -7.68 1.32
N ILE A 99 5.72 -8.64 0.61
CA ILE A 99 6.20 -9.90 1.18
C ILE A 99 7.66 -10.03 0.76
N PRO A 100 8.61 -9.69 1.65
CA PRO A 100 10.03 -9.81 1.36
C PRO A 100 10.43 -11.20 0.90
N GLY A 101 11.17 -11.27 -0.22
CA GLY A 101 11.57 -12.52 -0.85
C GLY A 101 10.55 -13.11 -1.84
N SER A 102 9.35 -12.55 -1.98
CA SER A 102 8.43 -12.96 -3.05
C SER A 102 8.82 -12.35 -4.40
N ALA A 103 8.45 -13.03 -5.48
CA ALA A 103 8.72 -12.54 -6.85
C ALA A 103 7.95 -11.25 -7.19
N SER A 104 6.82 -11.00 -6.52
CA SER A 104 6.01 -9.80 -6.72
C SER A 104 6.50 -8.58 -5.93
N TRP A 105 7.43 -8.75 -4.98
CA TRP A 105 7.94 -7.65 -4.18
C TRP A 105 9.15 -6.99 -4.85
N ASN A 106 9.04 -5.69 -5.11
CA ASN A 106 10.12 -4.88 -5.66
C ASN A 106 10.34 -3.66 -4.75
N PRO A 107 11.36 -3.68 -3.87
CA PRO A 107 11.60 -2.62 -2.88
C PRO A 107 11.91 -1.26 -3.51
N ALA A 108 12.57 -1.21 -4.67
CA ALA A 108 12.87 0.04 -5.35
C ALA A 108 11.58 0.69 -5.89
N ARG A 109 10.77 -0.04 -6.61
CA ARG A 109 9.47 0.46 -7.12
C ARG A 109 8.50 0.78 -5.97
N GLN A 110 8.53 0.00 -4.88
CA GLN A 110 7.74 0.29 -3.68
C GLN A 110 8.13 1.64 -3.07
N ARG A 111 9.42 1.91 -2.91
CA ARG A 111 9.93 3.21 -2.47
C ARG A 111 9.43 4.34 -3.39
N ASP A 112 9.54 4.13 -4.70
CA ASP A 112 9.24 5.18 -5.69
C ASP A 112 7.76 5.55 -5.69
N VAL A 113 6.84 4.58 -5.59
CA VAL A 113 5.39 4.87 -5.50
C VAL A 113 5.04 5.55 -4.18
N ILE A 114 5.66 5.17 -3.06
CA ILE A 114 5.44 5.81 -1.75
C ILE A 114 5.85 7.28 -1.81
N LEU A 115 7.06 7.56 -2.30
CA LEU A 115 7.56 8.94 -2.41
C LEU A 115 6.71 9.76 -3.40
N TYR A 116 6.26 9.16 -4.49
CA TYR A 116 5.35 9.82 -5.42
C TYR A 116 4.02 10.19 -4.76
N LEU A 117 3.35 9.25 -4.07
CA LEU A 117 2.08 9.51 -3.40
C LEU A 117 2.21 10.61 -2.33
N ILE A 118 3.27 10.59 -1.52
CA ILE A 118 3.48 11.63 -0.50
C ILE A 118 3.77 12.97 -1.17
N GLY A 119 4.61 13.01 -2.21
CA GLY A 119 4.87 14.22 -2.99
C GLY A 119 3.62 14.79 -3.68
N ALA A 120 2.64 13.95 -3.98
CA ALA A 120 1.35 14.34 -4.52
C ALA A 120 0.30 14.75 -3.45
N GLY A 121 0.65 14.68 -2.15
CA GLY A 121 -0.18 15.16 -1.03
C GLY A 121 -0.80 14.08 -0.14
N ALA A 122 -0.37 12.82 -0.25
CA ALA A 122 -0.73 11.80 0.74
C ALA A 122 -0.07 12.12 2.09
N ASP A 123 -0.83 11.93 3.18
CA ASP A 123 -0.32 12.11 4.53
C ASP A 123 0.43 10.84 5.00
N PRO A 124 1.76 10.91 5.27
CA PRO A 124 2.54 9.78 5.75
C PRO A 124 2.10 9.28 7.14
N ASN A 125 1.31 10.10 7.86
CA ASN A 125 0.80 9.81 9.20
C ASN A 125 -0.70 9.47 9.24
N ALA A 126 -1.37 9.39 8.10
CA ALA A 126 -2.79 9.04 8.03
C ALA A 126 -3.06 7.72 8.78
N ALA A 127 -4.08 7.72 9.64
CA ALA A 127 -4.47 6.53 10.40
C ALA A 127 -5.63 5.79 9.72
N ALA A 128 -5.46 4.51 9.49
CA ALA A 128 -6.51 3.56 9.12
C ALA A 128 -7.20 2.99 10.39
N ALA A 129 -8.13 2.07 10.22
CA ALA A 129 -8.79 1.41 11.35
C ALA A 129 -7.78 0.82 12.35
N GLY A 130 -8.02 1.04 13.62
CA GLY A 130 -7.12 0.63 14.70
C GLY A 130 -5.93 1.56 14.92
N GLY A 131 -6.00 2.82 14.45
CA GLY A 131 -4.91 3.78 14.57
C GLY A 131 -3.66 3.41 13.77
N VAL A 132 -3.80 2.53 12.77
CA VAL A 132 -2.65 1.96 12.03
C VAL A 132 -2.20 2.93 10.95
N THR A 133 -1.03 3.56 11.11
CA THR A 133 -0.41 4.40 10.08
C THR A 133 0.28 3.56 8.99
N PRO A 134 0.65 4.16 7.82
CA PRO A 134 1.47 3.49 6.83
C PRO A 134 2.76 2.91 7.42
N LEU A 135 3.41 3.63 8.34
CA LEU A 135 4.63 3.16 9.00
C LEU A 135 4.41 1.90 9.84
N HIS A 136 3.33 1.85 10.65
CA HIS A 136 2.96 0.62 11.38
C HIS A 136 2.77 -0.56 10.44
N ARG A 137 2.13 -0.34 9.28
CA ARG A 137 1.87 -1.39 8.28
C ARG A 137 3.15 -1.85 7.60
N ALA A 138 4.05 -0.92 7.20
CA ALA A 138 5.33 -1.22 6.58
C ALA A 138 6.21 -2.09 7.50
N VAL A 139 6.29 -1.74 8.79
CA VAL A 139 7.01 -2.52 9.81
C VAL A 139 6.42 -3.92 9.97
N ARG A 140 5.10 -4.07 10.05
CA ARG A 140 4.43 -5.38 10.16
C ARG A 140 4.66 -6.27 8.93
N ASN A 141 4.80 -5.68 7.76
CA ASN A 141 5.09 -6.39 6.51
C ASN A 141 6.60 -6.59 6.30
N ARG A 142 7.43 -6.06 7.18
CA ARG A 142 8.91 -6.13 7.10
C ARG A 142 9.48 -5.57 5.79
N CYS A 143 8.93 -4.45 5.32
CA CYS A 143 9.36 -3.76 4.11
C CYS A 143 10.30 -2.59 4.46
N SER A 144 11.61 -2.82 4.61
CA SER A 144 12.58 -1.79 5.04
C SER A 144 12.64 -0.60 4.08
N ALA A 145 12.53 -0.86 2.77
CA ALA A 145 12.49 0.20 1.76
C ALA A 145 11.28 1.14 1.96
N ALA A 146 10.12 0.58 2.31
CA ALA A 146 8.93 1.37 2.63
C ALA A 146 9.11 2.16 3.93
N VAL A 147 9.65 1.53 4.97
CA VAL A 147 9.97 2.20 6.25
C VAL A 147 10.91 3.38 6.02
N GLY A 148 12.02 3.16 5.33
CA GLY A 148 12.97 4.23 5.02
C GLY A 148 12.40 5.35 4.15
N ALA A 149 11.52 5.04 3.20
CA ALA A 149 10.83 6.04 2.40
C ALA A 149 9.88 6.90 3.25
N LEU A 150 9.07 6.27 4.09
CA LEU A 150 8.11 6.94 4.98
C LEU A 150 8.82 7.86 5.99
N LEU A 151 9.87 7.38 6.65
CA LEU A 151 10.64 8.18 7.63
C LEU A 151 11.25 9.40 6.97
N ARG A 152 11.91 9.25 5.80
CA ARG A 152 12.44 10.39 5.05
C ARG A 152 11.36 11.40 4.61
N ALA A 153 10.15 10.94 4.43
CA ALA A 153 9.01 11.76 4.00
C ALA A 153 8.17 12.31 5.17
N GLY A 154 8.67 12.20 6.41
CA GLY A 154 8.03 12.82 7.59
C GLY A 154 7.04 11.94 8.34
N ALA A 155 7.08 10.62 8.15
CA ALA A 155 6.33 9.72 9.03
C ALA A 155 6.88 9.80 10.45
N ASP A 156 5.99 10.03 11.44
CA ASP A 156 6.37 10.09 12.86
C ASP A 156 6.42 8.67 13.47
N PRO A 157 7.61 8.16 13.84
CA PRO A 157 7.76 6.83 14.42
C PRO A 157 7.21 6.70 15.85
N ARG A 158 6.87 7.82 16.52
CA ARG A 158 6.35 7.86 17.89
C ARG A 158 4.84 7.72 17.95
N LEU A 159 4.13 7.82 16.84
CA LEU A 159 2.69 7.62 16.81
C LEU A 159 2.33 6.23 17.31
N GLN A 160 1.32 6.16 18.16
CA GLN A 160 0.78 4.91 18.68
C GLN A 160 -0.51 4.52 17.95
N ASN A 161 -0.67 3.24 17.69
CA ASN A 161 -1.95 2.70 17.25
C ASN A 161 -2.92 2.56 18.44
N ASP A 162 -4.18 2.17 18.21
CA ASP A 162 -5.22 2.04 19.26
C ASP A 162 -4.86 1.00 20.36
N ARG A 163 -3.80 0.21 20.17
CA ARG A 163 -3.27 -0.74 21.18
C ARG A 163 -2.08 -0.17 21.95
N GLY A 164 -1.80 1.13 21.78
CA GLY A 164 -0.67 1.79 22.41
C GLY A 164 0.70 1.38 21.86
N SER A 165 0.76 0.74 20.69
CA SER A 165 2.03 0.29 20.11
C SER A 165 2.54 1.29 19.08
N THR A 166 3.81 1.66 19.18
CA THR A 166 4.56 2.40 18.17
C THR A 166 5.07 1.47 17.05
N ALA A 167 5.64 2.06 16.00
CA ALA A 167 6.34 1.31 14.96
C ALA A 167 7.52 0.51 15.53
N SER A 168 8.28 1.07 16.49
CA SER A 168 9.39 0.40 17.15
C SER A 168 8.93 -0.82 17.96
N ASP A 169 7.85 -0.68 18.74
CA ASP A 169 7.27 -1.83 19.47
C ASP A 169 6.88 -2.97 18.52
N LEU A 170 6.37 -2.64 17.35
CA LEU A 170 6.00 -3.65 16.34
C LEU A 170 7.22 -4.30 15.69
N ALA A 171 8.30 -3.55 15.48
CA ALA A 171 9.55 -4.07 14.90
C ALA A 171 10.20 -5.14 15.78
N HIS A 172 10.13 -4.99 17.10
CA HIS A 172 10.69 -5.95 18.06
C HIS A 172 9.80 -7.19 18.30
N ARG A 173 8.54 -7.18 17.86
CA ARG A 173 7.66 -8.35 17.97
C ARG A 173 7.98 -9.40 16.92
N THR A 174 8.31 -10.60 17.33
CA THR A 174 8.64 -11.72 16.43
C THR A 174 7.43 -12.37 15.76
N THR A 175 6.22 -12.03 16.19
CA THR A 175 4.95 -12.64 15.74
C THR A 175 4.22 -11.75 14.75
N GLY A 176 4.77 -11.52 13.55
CA GLY A 176 4.06 -10.84 12.46
C GLY A 176 3.56 -11.81 11.39
N ARG A 177 2.53 -11.41 10.63
CA ARG A 177 2.02 -12.16 9.45
C ARG A 177 3.08 -12.44 8.38
N GLY A 178 4.24 -11.79 8.44
CA GLY A 178 5.38 -12.01 7.55
C GLY A 178 6.19 -13.26 7.85
N GLY A 179 5.64 -14.20 8.62
CA GLY A 179 6.30 -15.44 8.97
C GLY A 179 7.61 -15.22 9.77
N THR A 180 7.76 -15.91 10.86
CA THR A 180 8.99 -15.94 11.65
C THR A 180 10.17 -16.54 10.88
N GLY A 181 10.03 -16.78 9.56
CA GLY A 181 10.70 -17.87 8.91
C GLY A 181 11.73 -17.53 7.86
N SER A 182 11.49 -16.64 6.91
CA SER A 182 12.45 -16.47 5.82
C SER A 182 13.64 -15.61 6.25
N GLU A 183 14.84 -15.97 5.81
CA GLU A 183 16.04 -15.18 6.06
C GLU A 183 15.91 -13.76 5.46
N ALA A 184 15.21 -13.62 4.33
CA ALA A 184 14.89 -12.33 3.76
C ALA A 184 14.08 -11.45 4.73
N ALA A 185 13.01 -11.99 5.33
CA ALA A 185 12.19 -11.25 6.29
C ALA A 185 12.95 -10.88 7.58
N LYS A 186 13.86 -11.74 8.02
CA LYS A 186 14.73 -11.45 9.19
C LYS A 186 15.76 -10.35 8.87
N ALA A 187 16.33 -10.38 7.66
CA ALA A 187 17.25 -9.34 7.21
C ALA A 187 16.56 -7.98 7.14
N GLU A 188 15.37 -7.92 6.55
CA GLU A 188 14.55 -6.71 6.50
C GLU A 188 14.21 -6.18 7.89
N GLN A 189 13.87 -7.06 8.84
CA GLN A 189 13.56 -6.66 10.22
C GLN A 189 14.75 -6.00 10.91
N ARG A 190 15.97 -6.49 10.73
CA ARG A 190 17.18 -5.86 11.30
C ARG A 190 17.36 -4.45 10.78
N ILE A 191 17.25 -4.26 9.46
CA ILE A 191 17.32 -2.93 8.83
C ILE A 191 16.24 -1.99 9.36
N ILE A 192 15.02 -2.49 9.55
CA ILE A 192 13.91 -1.70 10.09
C ILE A 192 14.21 -1.21 11.51
N ILE A 193 14.75 -2.06 12.38
CA ILE A 193 15.11 -1.68 13.76
C ILE A 193 16.15 -0.55 13.73
N GLU A 194 17.23 -0.70 12.95
CA GLU A 194 18.25 0.32 12.78
C GLU A 194 17.67 1.65 12.28
N LEU A 195 16.80 1.60 11.27
CA LEU A 195 16.14 2.80 10.74
C LEU A 195 15.28 3.52 11.78
N LEU A 196 14.54 2.77 12.61
CA LEU A 196 13.70 3.35 13.65
C LEU A 196 14.53 3.94 14.79
N GLU A 197 15.59 3.27 15.23
CA GLU A 197 16.50 3.79 16.26
C GLU A 197 17.15 5.11 15.85
N LEU A 198 17.60 5.23 14.60
CA LEU A 198 18.18 6.46 14.05
C LEU A 198 17.18 7.64 13.96
N ASN A 199 15.88 7.37 13.94
CA ASN A 199 14.84 8.39 13.78
C ASN A 199 14.04 8.65 15.07
N THR A 200 14.37 7.97 16.18
CA THR A 200 13.73 8.16 17.50
C THR A 200 14.71 8.75 18.53
N ALA A 201 15.98 8.89 18.21
CA ALA A 201 17.04 9.42 19.08
C ALA A 201 16.96 10.99 19.22
#